data_fe957a768d009599c66e140b97c23f77
#
_entry.id   fe957a768d009599c66e140b97c23f77
#
_cell.length_a   1.000
_cell.length_b   1.000
_cell.length_c   1.000
_cell.angle_alpha   90.00
_cell.angle_beta   90.00
_cell.angle_gamma   90.00
#
_symmetry.space_group_name_H-M   'P 1'
#
loop_
_entity.id
_entity.type
_entity.pdbx_description
1 polymer ?
#
loop_
_entity_poly.entity_id
_entity_poly.type
_entity_poly.pdbx_seq_one_letter_code
_entity_poly.pdbx_strand_id
1 'polypeptide(L)'
;MGIADRRIQYETAGLDIDDLHADPITQLNVWYHQAEEVGITEPNAMVLSTVDATGKPDSRVLLARGIDANGVTFFSNRTSAKGNQIAGDSRAAGTFAWLDLH
;
A
#
# COMPACT_ATOMS: atom_id res chain seq x y z
N MET A 1 12.66 24.93 -5.97
CA MET A 1 12.45 24.57 -4.55
C MET A 1 13.12 23.23 -4.28
N GLY A 2 14.01 23.16 -3.31
CA GLY A 2 14.68 21.92 -2.93
C GLY A 2 13.79 21.03 -2.06
N ILE A 3 14.17 19.79 -1.91
CA ILE A 3 13.41 18.82 -1.08
C ILE A 3 13.25 19.34 0.35
N ALA A 4 14.30 19.92 0.93
CA ALA A 4 14.28 20.44 2.29
C ALA A 4 13.27 21.57 2.51
N ASP A 5 12.88 22.25 1.44
CA ASP A 5 11.94 23.38 1.49
C ASP A 5 10.49 22.94 1.28
N ARG A 6 10.26 21.69 0.95
CA ARG A 6 8.90 21.19 0.70
C ARG A 6 8.24 20.81 2.02
N ARG A 7 7.30 21.62 2.41
CA ARG A 7 6.49 21.42 3.62
C ARG A 7 5.03 21.53 3.27
N ILE A 8 4.25 20.55 3.69
CA ILE A 8 2.80 20.57 3.55
C ILE A 8 2.24 20.46 4.96
N GLN A 9 1.39 21.41 5.32
CA GLN A 9 0.65 21.34 6.56
C GLN A 9 -0.55 20.43 6.37
N TYR A 10 -0.66 19.38 7.17
CA TYR A 10 -1.76 18.44 7.11
C TYR A 10 -2.96 18.99 7.87
N GLU A 11 -4.01 19.36 7.14
CA GLU A 11 -5.22 19.96 7.69
C GLU A 11 -6.41 19.03 7.54
N THR A 12 -6.33 17.87 8.17
CA THR A 12 -7.43 16.90 8.20
C THR A 12 -7.96 16.76 9.61
N ALA A 13 -9.10 16.08 9.75
CA ALA A 13 -9.67 15.78 11.06
C ALA A 13 -8.78 14.88 11.91
N GLY A 14 -7.72 14.33 11.32
CA GLY A 14 -6.84 13.38 11.99
C GLY A 14 -7.44 11.99 12.08
N LEU A 15 -6.76 11.14 12.83
CA LEU A 15 -7.17 9.76 13.02
C LEU A 15 -7.06 9.40 14.50
N ASP A 16 -8.17 8.93 15.07
CA ASP A 16 -8.20 8.42 16.42
C ASP A 16 -8.43 6.91 16.38
N ILE A 17 -7.89 6.18 17.34
CA ILE A 17 -8.08 4.74 17.44
C ILE A 17 -9.56 4.36 17.52
N ASP A 18 -10.39 5.22 18.12
CA ASP A 18 -11.83 4.99 18.23
C ASP A 18 -12.55 5.08 16.88
N ASP A 19 -11.92 5.69 15.87
CA ASP A 19 -12.46 5.81 14.52
C ASP A 19 -12.12 4.59 13.65
N LEU A 20 -11.27 3.69 14.13
CA LEU A 20 -10.83 2.52 13.37
C LEU A 20 -11.82 1.38 13.46
N HIS A 21 -12.04 0.71 12.33
CA HIS A 21 -12.78 -0.53 12.31
C HIS A 21 -11.94 -1.64 12.99
N ALA A 22 -12.61 -2.57 13.67
CA ALA A 22 -11.93 -3.68 14.35
C ALA A 22 -11.22 -4.62 13.36
N ASP A 23 -11.77 -4.80 12.15
CA ASP A 23 -11.17 -5.61 11.11
C ASP A 23 -10.28 -4.72 10.22
N PRO A 24 -8.96 -4.99 10.12
CA PRO A 24 -8.05 -4.16 9.35
C PRO A 24 -8.35 -4.15 7.85
N ILE A 25 -8.88 -5.23 7.28
CA ILE A 25 -9.21 -5.26 5.85
C ILE A 25 -10.45 -4.42 5.58
N THR A 26 -11.43 -4.44 6.47
CA THR A 26 -12.59 -3.55 6.35
C THR A 26 -12.15 -2.09 6.42
N GLN A 27 -11.25 -1.75 7.33
CA GLN A 27 -10.72 -0.41 7.45
C GLN A 27 -9.97 0.00 6.18
N LEU A 28 -9.16 -0.89 5.63
CA LEU A 28 -8.43 -0.63 4.38
C LEU A 28 -9.40 -0.36 3.22
N ASN A 29 -10.49 -1.12 3.12
CA ASN A 29 -11.51 -0.89 2.09
C ASN A 29 -12.18 0.47 2.24
N VAL A 30 -12.51 0.89 3.46
CA VAL A 30 -13.09 2.21 3.72
C VAL A 30 -12.13 3.30 3.23
N TRP A 31 -10.86 3.20 3.57
CA TRP A 31 -9.85 4.18 3.14
C TRP A 31 -9.63 4.15 1.62
N TYR A 32 -9.65 2.97 1.01
CA TYR A 32 -9.54 2.84 -0.45
C TYR A 32 -10.68 3.58 -1.16
N HIS A 33 -11.92 3.41 -0.69
CA HIS A 33 -13.07 4.13 -1.25
C HIS A 33 -12.96 5.63 -1.06
N GLN A 34 -12.42 6.08 0.07
CA GLN A 34 -12.15 7.50 0.28
C GLN A 34 -11.10 8.02 -0.71
N ALA A 35 -10.08 7.23 -0.99
CA ALA A 35 -9.07 7.58 -2.00
C ALA A 35 -9.69 7.73 -3.39
N GLU A 36 -10.61 6.84 -3.75
CA GLU A 36 -11.34 6.95 -5.02
C GLU A 36 -12.20 8.22 -5.05
N GLU A 37 -12.93 8.50 -3.96
CA GLU A 37 -13.84 9.65 -3.89
C GLU A 37 -13.12 10.99 -4.03
N VAL A 38 -11.93 11.12 -3.44
CA VAL A 38 -11.15 12.37 -3.56
C VAL A 38 -10.38 12.45 -4.87
N GLY A 39 -10.49 11.45 -5.74
CA GLY A 39 -9.93 11.48 -7.09
C GLY A 39 -8.44 11.20 -7.16
N ILE A 40 -7.89 10.43 -6.24
CA ILE A 40 -6.48 10.02 -6.31
C ILE A 40 -6.27 9.22 -7.61
N THR A 41 -5.28 9.64 -8.39
CA THR A 41 -4.90 8.93 -9.60
C THR A 41 -4.35 7.55 -9.22
N GLU A 42 -4.90 6.51 -9.83
CA GLU A 42 -4.52 5.12 -9.56
C GLU A 42 -4.49 4.79 -8.06
N PRO A 43 -5.63 4.88 -7.35
CA PRO A 43 -5.65 4.59 -5.91
C PRO A 43 -5.25 3.15 -5.58
N ASN A 44 -5.28 2.26 -6.55
CA ASN A 44 -4.86 0.86 -6.43
C ASN A 44 -3.35 0.64 -6.68
N ALA A 45 -2.58 1.69 -6.95
CA ALA A 45 -1.12 1.56 -7.01
C ALA A 45 -0.56 1.28 -5.61
N MET A 46 0.24 0.23 -5.51
CA MET A 46 0.78 -0.26 -4.25
C MET A 46 2.28 -0.51 -4.39
N VAL A 47 3.04 -0.17 -3.37
CA VAL A 47 4.44 -0.59 -3.27
C VAL A 47 4.47 -1.94 -2.58
N LEU A 48 4.95 -2.96 -3.28
CA LEU A 48 5.15 -4.29 -2.71
C LEU A 48 6.62 -4.46 -2.35
N SER A 49 6.88 -4.73 -1.10
CA SER A 49 8.22 -4.99 -0.57
C SER A 49 8.38 -6.47 -0.23
N THR A 50 9.46 -7.05 -0.70
CA THR A 50 9.80 -8.45 -0.48
C THR A 50 11.26 -8.56 -0.06
N VAL A 51 11.70 -9.75 0.30
CA VAL A 51 13.10 -10.01 0.68
C VAL A 51 13.69 -11.11 -0.20
N ASP A 52 14.97 -10.98 -0.53
CA ASP A 52 15.69 -12.03 -1.24
C ASP A 52 16.22 -13.10 -0.28
N ALA A 53 16.94 -14.09 -0.84
CA ALA A 53 17.47 -15.20 -0.07
C ALA A 53 18.49 -14.78 1.00
N THR A 54 19.09 -13.59 0.86
CA THR A 54 20.05 -13.06 1.84
C THR A 54 19.39 -12.17 2.88
N GLY A 55 18.06 -11.94 2.78
CA GLY A 55 17.34 -11.04 3.64
C GLY A 55 17.36 -9.59 3.18
N LYS A 56 17.91 -9.32 1.99
CA LYS A 56 17.94 -7.97 1.44
C LYS A 56 16.54 -7.56 0.95
N PRO A 57 16.01 -6.42 1.41
CA PRO A 57 14.71 -5.96 0.95
C PRO A 57 14.77 -5.42 -0.47
N ASP A 58 13.66 -5.56 -1.17
CA ASP A 58 13.47 -5.05 -2.52
C ASP A 58 12.03 -4.57 -2.67
N SER A 59 11.80 -3.53 -3.47
CA SER A 59 10.48 -2.92 -3.59
C SER A 59 10.19 -2.52 -5.04
N ARG A 60 8.91 -2.57 -5.42
CA ARG A 60 8.43 -2.16 -6.75
C ARG A 60 6.99 -1.72 -6.63
N VAL A 61 6.54 -0.88 -7.57
CA VAL A 61 5.14 -0.49 -7.67
C VAL A 61 4.40 -1.52 -8.53
N LEU A 62 3.23 -1.91 -8.09
CA LEU A 62 2.29 -2.72 -8.87
C LEU A 62 0.86 -2.27 -8.58
N LEU A 63 -0.09 -2.80 -9.34
CA LEU A 63 -1.50 -2.45 -9.16
C LEU A 63 -2.22 -3.57 -8.40
N ALA A 64 -2.84 -3.22 -7.28
CA ALA A 64 -3.75 -4.12 -6.59
C ALA A 64 -4.99 -4.36 -7.46
N ARG A 65 -5.48 -5.59 -7.48
CA ARG A 65 -6.63 -6.00 -8.29
C ARG A 65 -7.87 -6.22 -7.43
N GLY A 66 -7.72 -6.38 -6.15
CA GLY A 66 -8.85 -6.54 -5.24
C GLY A 66 -8.43 -6.44 -3.79
N ILE A 67 -9.36 -6.03 -2.96
CA ILE A 67 -9.23 -6.01 -1.51
C ILE A 67 -10.49 -6.69 -0.97
N ASP A 68 -10.33 -7.86 -0.37
CA ASP A 68 -11.44 -8.62 0.18
C ASP A 68 -11.07 -9.23 1.53
N ALA A 69 -11.94 -10.06 2.09
CA ALA A 69 -11.73 -10.66 3.41
C ALA A 69 -10.45 -11.49 3.50
N ASN A 70 -9.90 -11.94 2.36
CA ASN A 70 -8.67 -12.72 2.31
C ASN A 70 -7.42 -11.83 2.18
N GLY A 71 -7.59 -10.54 1.95
CA GLY A 71 -6.50 -9.58 1.83
C GLY A 71 -6.48 -8.84 0.50
N VAL A 72 -5.29 -8.43 0.09
CA VAL A 72 -5.06 -7.69 -1.16
C VAL A 72 -4.57 -8.65 -2.23
N THR A 73 -5.24 -8.63 -3.38
CA THR A 73 -4.90 -9.47 -4.53
C THR A 73 -4.17 -8.66 -5.59
N PHE A 74 -3.10 -9.22 -6.15
CA PHE A 74 -2.40 -8.66 -7.31
C PHE A 74 -1.93 -9.79 -8.21
N PHE A 75 -1.62 -9.47 -9.47
CA PHE A 75 -1.09 -10.45 -10.42
C PHE A 75 0.38 -10.21 -10.65
N SER A 76 1.14 -11.29 -10.78
CA SER A 76 2.58 -11.26 -10.89
C SER A 76 3.08 -12.41 -11.76
N ASN A 77 4.20 -12.19 -12.45
CA ASN A 77 4.92 -13.24 -13.13
C ASN A 77 5.77 -14.00 -12.10
N ARG A 78 5.61 -15.32 -12.02
CA ARG A 78 6.35 -16.17 -11.08
C ARG A 78 7.86 -16.13 -11.31
N THR A 79 8.30 -15.85 -12.54
CA THR A 79 9.73 -15.81 -12.89
C THR A 79 10.34 -14.42 -12.68
N SER A 80 9.56 -13.42 -12.28
CA SER A 80 10.08 -12.10 -11.92
C SER A 80 10.86 -12.16 -10.62
N ALA A 81 11.66 -11.11 -10.35
CA ALA A 81 12.44 -11.03 -9.10
C ALA A 81 11.51 -11.13 -7.88
N LYS A 82 10.38 -10.40 -7.87
CA LYS A 82 9.42 -10.47 -6.76
C LYS A 82 8.78 -11.85 -6.62
N GLY A 83 8.48 -12.52 -7.75
CA GLY A 83 7.92 -13.87 -7.73
C GLY A 83 8.88 -14.87 -7.13
N ASN A 84 10.15 -14.82 -7.50
CA ASN A 84 11.20 -15.67 -6.93
C ASN A 84 11.44 -15.37 -5.44
N GLN A 85 11.41 -14.09 -5.06
CA GLN A 85 11.58 -13.70 -3.66
C GLN A 85 10.45 -14.23 -2.79
N ILE A 86 9.20 -14.10 -3.23
CA ILE A 86 8.03 -14.59 -2.49
C ILE A 86 8.07 -16.12 -2.35
N ALA A 87 8.51 -16.84 -3.39
CA ALA A 87 8.64 -18.29 -3.34
C ALA A 87 9.70 -18.72 -2.32
N GLY A 88 10.80 -17.95 -2.19
CA GLY A 88 11.88 -18.25 -1.23
C GLY A 88 11.57 -17.77 0.19
N ASP A 89 10.91 -16.62 0.32
CA ASP A 89 10.52 -16.04 1.60
C ASP A 89 9.17 -15.32 1.40
N SER A 90 8.14 -15.80 2.07
CA SER A 90 6.78 -15.30 1.90
C SER A 90 6.50 -14.00 2.66
N ARG A 91 7.46 -13.51 3.43
CA ARG A 91 7.29 -12.21 4.12
C ARG A 91 7.25 -11.08 3.11
N ALA A 92 6.23 -10.25 3.21
CA ALA A 92 6.01 -9.14 2.31
C ALA A 92 5.27 -8.02 3.02
N ALA A 93 5.41 -6.81 2.50
CA ALA A 93 4.64 -5.66 2.95
C ALA A 93 4.07 -4.92 1.74
N GLY A 94 2.83 -4.48 1.85
CA GLY A 94 2.19 -3.64 0.85
C GLY A 94 1.92 -2.26 1.42
N THR A 95 2.19 -1.22 0.65
CA THR A 95 1.99 0.14 1.08
C THR A 95 1.23 0.92 0.01
N PHE A 96 0.11 1.51 0.41
CA PHE A 96 -0.63 2.48 -0.39
C PHE A 96 -0.26 3.88 0.10
N ALA A 97 0.25 4.71 -0.80
CA ALA A 97 0.67 6.07 -0.44
C ALA A 97 -0.36 7.08 -0.97
N TRP A 98 -1.44 7.26 -0.24
CA TRP A 98 -2.53 8.19 -0.60
C TRP A 98 -2.26 9.55 0.04
N LEU A 99 -1.28 10.27 -0.50
CA LEU A 99 -0.78 11.50 0.11
C LEU A 99 -1.84 12.59 0.24
N ASP A 100 -2.82 12.62 -0.66
CA ASP A 100 -3.88 13.64 -0.63
C ASP A 100 -4.90 13.40 0.49
N LEU A 101 -4.87 12.25 1.13
CA LEU A 101 -5.76 11.98 2.27
C LEU A 101 -5.18 12.40 3.63
N HIS A 102 -3.87 12.60 3.72
CA HIS A 102 -3.15 13.01 4.93
C HIS A 102 -3.62 12.36 6.22
#